data_d641434669e725a2c9b5b2ffbe09ae02
#
_entry.id   d641434669e725a2c9b5b2ffbe09ae02
#
_cell.length_a   1.000
_cell.length_b   1.000
_cell.length_c   1.000
_cell.angle_alpha   90.00
_cell.angle_beta   90.00
_cell.angle_gamma   90.00
#
_symmetry.space_group_name_H-M   'P 1'
#
loop_
_entity.id
_entity.type
_entity.pdbx_description
1 polymer ?
#
loop_
_entity_poly.entity_id
_entity_poly.type
_entity_poly.pdbx_seq_one_letter_code
_entity_poly.pdbx_strand_id
1 'polypeptide(L)'
;MAQQYSFNDRQNEYLALMTEPENENLWAELLGGYVSGGGQIIDPNTNWEGTGIFQWPLPQSYTITSWFGYRADPFTGEIDYHSGTDIGAPGGTPILAAADGTVTIANGIDSWGGGYGYYIKVRHNDTYETLYAHCSSICVVAGQEVKQGEVIGYVGTTGNSTGNHLHFEVWQNGQRTDALSFFRAKE
;
A
#
# COMPACT_ATOMS: atom_id res chain seq x y z
N MET A 1 -19.98 -16.04 20.58
CA MET A 1 -18.64 -16.66 20.48
C MET A 1 -17.74 -15.61 19.84
N ALA A 2 -16.88 -14.97 20.64
CA ALA A 2 -15.89 -14.04 20.13
C ALA A 2 -14.88 -14.84 19.29
N GLN A 3 -14.72 -14.50 18.02
CA GLN A 3 -13.62 -15.02 17.22
C GLN A 3 -12.32 -14.52 17.84
N GLN A 4 -11.56 -15.45 18.38
CA GLN A 4 -10.24 -15.21 18.91
C GLN A 4 -9.31 -14.99 17.70
N TYR A 5 -9.10 -13.72 17.32
CA TYR A 5 -8.04 -13.37 16.38
C TYR A 5 -6.72 -13.57 17.11
N SER A 6 -5.92 -14.54 16.67
CA SER A 6 -4.55 -14.66 17.14
C SER A 6 -3.74 -13.56 16.47
N PHE A 7 -3.67 -12.40 17.10
CA PHE A 7 -2.66 -11.41 16.79
C PHE A 7 -1.28 -12.03 17.02
N ASN A 8 -0.31 -11.73 16.17
CA ASN A 8 1.06 -12.08 16.54
C ASN A 8 1.45 -11.27 17.80
N ASP A 9 2.40 -11.77 18.57
CA ASP A 9 2.77 -11.19 19.85
C ASP A 9 3.14 -9.70 19.76
N ARG A 10 3.70 -9.25 18.63
CA ARG A 10 4.05 -7.84 18.35
C ARG A 10 2.82 -6.97 18.09
N GLN A 11 1.78 -7.49 17.45
CA GLN A 11 0.51 -6.76 17.26
C GLN A 11 -0.21 -6.57 18.58
N ASN A 12 -0.14 -7.57 19.47
CA ASN A 12 -0.66 -7.46 20.82
C ASN A 12 0.12 -6.44 21.67
N GLU A 13 1.44 -6.42 21.53
CA GLU A 13 2.32 -5.44 22.19
C GLU A 13 2.05 -4.01 21.69
N TYR A 14 1.83 -3.85 20.37
CA TYR A 14 1.44 -2.58 19.75
C TYR A 14 0.06 -2.10 20.21
N LEU A 15 -0.95 -3.00 20.26
CA LEU A 15 -2.28 -2.68 20.77
C LEU A 15 -2.27 -2.33 22.25
N ALA A 16 -1.45 -3.01 23.06
CA ALA A 16 -1.26 -2.69 24.48
C ALA A 16 -0.64 -1.30 24.67
N LEU A 17 0.39 -0.97 23.89
CA LEU A 17 0.97 0.39 23.85
C LEU A 17 -0.04 1.45 23.43
N MET A 18 -0.97 1.11 22.51
CA MET A 18 -2.02 2.00 22.02
C MET A 18 -3.09 2.35 23.08
N THR A 19 -3.23 1.56 24.12
CA THR A 19 -4.29 1.72 25.14
C THR A 19 -3.81 2.33 26.45
N GLU A 20 -2.48 2.57 26.62
CA GLU A 20 -1.91 3.12 27.86
C GLU A 20 -1.79 4.65 27.80
N PRO A 21 -2.49 5.42 28.69
CA PRO A 21 -2.51 6.90 28.66
C PRO A 21 -1.14 7.55 28.93
N GLU A 22 -0.22 6.83 29.53
CA GLU A 22 1.12 7.32 29.87
C GLU A 22 2.08 7.42 28.68
N ASN A 23 1.66 6.91 27.53
CA ASN A 23 2.47 6.84 26.32
C ASN A 23 2.18 7.97 25.31
N GLU A 24 1.52 9.05 25.74
CA GLU A 24 1.21 10.21 24.85
C GLU A 24 2.44 10.80 24.17
N ASN A 25 3.62 10.75 24.82
CA ASN A 25 4.88 11.19 24.23
C ASN A 25 5.51 10.15 23.27
N LEU A 26 5.23 8.84 23.49
CA LEU A 26 5.58 7.78 22.52
C LEU A 26 4.76 7.90 21.23
N TRP A 27 3.56 8.45 21.33
CA TRP A 27 2.69 8.71 20.17
C TRP A 27 3.28 9.73 19.20
N ALA A 28 3.93 10.78 19.71
CA ALA A 28 4.57 11.79 18.87
C ALA A 28 5.78 11.21 18.11
N GLU A 29 6.50 10.26 18.72
CA GLU A 29 7.57 9.50 18.06
C GLU A 29 7.01 8.43 17.12
N LEU A 30 5.91 7.75 17.50
CA LEU A 30 5.26 6.71 16.70
C LEU A 30 4.42 7.28 15.55
N LEU A 31 3.83 8.47 15.68
CA LEU A 31 3.15 9.18 14.59
C LEU A 31 4.13 9.76 13.56
N GLY A 32 5.42 9.88 13.90
CA GLY A 32 6.51 10.23 12.98
C GLY A 32 7.18 9.03 12.31
N GLY A 33 6.88 7.78 12.72
CA GLY A 33 7.54 6.59 12.17
C GLY A 33 6.68 5.34 12.21
N TYR A 34 6.94 4.42 11.32
CA TYR A 34 6.27 3.11 11.18
C TYR A 34 7.16 1.97 11.65
N VAL A 35 6.56 0.97 12.30
CA VAL A 35 7.26 -0.28 12.64
C VAL A 35 6.98 -1.32 11.55
N SER A 36 7.92 -1.52 10.65
CA SER A 36 7.86 -2.61 9.67
C SER A 36 7.84 -3.97 10.36
N GLY A 37 7.40 -5.02 9.67
CA GLY A 37 7.38 -6.40 10.18
C GLY A 37 8.72 -6.91 10.75
N GLY A 38 9.81 -6.13 10.63
CA GLY A 38 11.13 -6.33 11.26
C GLY A 38 11.38 -5.51 12.53
N GLY A 39 10.44 -4.69 13.00
CA GLY A 39 10.60 -3.86 14.21
C GLY A 39 11.41 -2.58 13.99
N GLN A 40 11.63 -2.16 12.76
CA GLN A 40 12.30 -0.90 12.44
C GLN A 40 11.29 0.25 12.40
N ILE A 41 11.60 1.35 13.10
CA ILE A 41 10.88 2.62 12.97
C ILE A 41 11.31 3.26 11.66
N ILE A 42 10.35 3.56 10.77
CA ILE A 42 10.62 4.11 9.46
C ILE A 42 10.07 5.53 9.39
N ASP A 43 10.92 6.50 9.03
CA ASP A 43 10.51 7.88 8.75
C ASP A 43 9.54 7.87 7.55
N PRO A 44 8.34 8.47 7.67
CA PRO A 44 7.38 8.55 6.57
C PRO A 44 7.91 9.27 5.31
N ASN A 45 9.00 10.04 5.44
CA ASN A 45 9.68 10.70 4.32
C ASN A 45 10.87 9.89 3.77
N THR A 46 11.03 8.65 4.19
CA THR A 46 12.10 7.77 3.70
C THR A 46 11.96 7.55 2.19
N ASN A 47 13.02 7.78 1.44
CA ASN A 47 13.08 7.34 0.04
C ASN A 47 13.25 5.82 0.00
N TRP A 48 12.41 5.17 -0.79
CA TRP A 48 12.38 3.72 -0.90
C TRP A 48 13.06 3.24 -2.17
N GLU A 49 13.84 2.17 -2.07
CA GLU A 49 14.37 1.44 -3.21
C GLU A 49 14.03 -0.06 -3.12
N GLY A 50 13.83 -0.70 -4.26
CA GLY A 50 13.52 -2.12 -4.32
C GLY A 50 14.70 -2.99 -3.91
N THR A 51 14.42 -4.09 -3.20
CA THR A 51 15.43 -5.08 -2.78
C THR A 51 15.75 -6.14 -3.86
N GLY A 52 15.26 -5.94 -5.10
CA GLY A 52 15.60 -6.74 -6.27
C GLY A 52 14.41 -7.30 -7.06
N ILE A 53 13.25 -7.57 -6.45
CA ILE A 53 12.07 -8.09 -7.15
C ILE A 53 11.26 -6.94 -7.74
N PHE A 54 10.98 -5.92 -6.93
CA PHE A 54 10.15 -4.79 -7.30
C PHE A 54 10.95 -3.49 -7.27
N GLN A 55 10.62 -2.57 -8.18
CA GLN A 55 10.97 -1.16 -8.04
C GLN A 55 9.83 -0.40 -7.38
N TRP A 56 10.14 0.75 -6.77
CA TRP A 56 9.15 1.64 -6.19
C TRP A 56 8.18 2.15 -7.27
N PRO A 57 6.86 1.99 -7.07
CA PRO A 57 5.90 2.25 -8.14
C PRO A 57 5.63 3.75 -8.37
N LEU A 58 6.07 4.61 -7.45
CA LEU A 58 5.76 6.04 -7.48
C LEU A 58 7.01 6.90 -7.22
N PRO A 59 8.01 6.92 -8.13
CA PRO A 59 9.32 7.53 -7.88
C PRO A 59 9.29 9.04 -7.64
N GLN A 60 8.14 9.70 -7.88
CA GLN A 60 7.94 11.12 -7.59
C GLN A 60 7.40 11.37 -6.17
N SER A 61 7.09 10.32 -5.41
CA SER A 61 6.67 10.41 -4.02
C SER A 61 7.07 9.18 -3.22
N TYR A 62 7.48 9.42 -1.99
CA TYR A 62 7.86 8.39 -1.02
C TYR A 62 7.06 8.51 0.28
N THR A 63 6.08 9.42 0.33
CA THR A 63 5.29 9.72 1.52
C THR A 63 4.26 8.63 1.77
N ILE A 64 4.44 7.83 2.81
CA ILE A 64 3.45 6.85 3.25
C ILE A 64 2.38 7.57 4.06
N THR A 65 1.14 7.50 3.60
CA THR A 65 -0.03 8.11 4.26
C THR A 65 -0.86 7.10 5.04
N SER A 66 -0.73 5.81 4.71
CA SER A 66 -1.33 4.72 5.47
C SER A 66 -0.61 3.39 5.22
N TRP A 67 -0.48 2.61 6.28
CA TRP A 67 0.30 1.37 6.31
C TRP A 67 -0.58 0.14 6.10
N PHE A 68 0.02 -0.94 5.62
CA PHE A 68 -0.60 -2.25 5.58
C PHE A 68 -0.88 -2.79 6.98
N GLY A 69 -2.01 -3.46 7.16
CA GLY A 69 -2.36 -4.13 8.40
C GLY A 69 -3.44 -3.40 9.20
N TYR A 70 -3.53 -3.71 10.49
CA TYR A 70 -4.54 -3.11 11.35
C TYR A 70 -4.21 -1.65 11.68
N ARG A 71 -5.19 -0.77 11.47
CA ARG A 71 -5.09 0.67 11.75
C ARG A 71 -6.45 1.22 12.19
N ALA A 72 -6.46 2.42 12.77
CA ALA A 72 -7.72 3.14 12.93
C ALA A 72 -8.24 3.58 11.56
N ASP A 73 -9.50 3.24 11.26
CA ASP A 73 -10.17 3.70 10.05
C ASP A 73 -10.27 5.24 10.06
N PRO A 74 -9.85 5.93 8.98
CA PRO A 74 -9.81 7.39 8.96
C PRO A 74 -11.20 8.06 8.98
N PHE A 75 -12.29 7.30 8.71
CA PHE A 75 -13.66 7.82 8.70
C PHE A 75 -14.38 7.55 10.01
N THR A 76 -14.21 6.36 10.58
CA THR A 76 -14.96 5.91 11.77
C THR A 76 -14.14 5.94 13.05
N GLY A 77 -12.82 5.89 12.96
CA GLY A 77 -11.89 5.72 14.08
C GLY A 77 -11.86 4.31 14.65
N GLU A 78 -12.65 3.39 14.08
CA GLU A 78 -12.64 1.98 14.49
C GLU A 78 -11.41 1.26 13.93
N ILE A 79 -10.99 0.17 14.58
CA ILE A 79 -9.87 -0.64 14.07
C ILE A 79 -10.32 -1.39 12.83
N ASP A 80 -9.68 -1.11 11.71
CA ASP A 80 -9.90 -1.74 10.40
C ASP A 80 -8.60 -2.34 9.87
N TYR A 81 -8.74 -3.27 8.94
CA TYR A 81 -7.61 -3.90 8.26
C TYR A 81 -7.37 -3.29 6.90
N HIS A 82 -6.23 -2.61 6.74
CA HIS A 82 -5.79 -2.03 5.49
C HIS A 82 -5.02 -3.04 4.64
N SER A 83 -5.52 -3.32 3.45
CA SER A 83 -5.02 -4.40 2.57
C SER A 83 -3.76 -4.05 1.78
N GLY A 84 -3.31 -2.79 1.83
CA GLY A 84 -2.15 -2.31 1.08
C GLY A 84 -1.40 -1.19 1.79
N THR A 85 -0.51 -0.55 1.06
CA THR A 85 0.22 0.65 1.51
C THR A 85 -0.24 1.84 0.68
N ASP A 86 -0.65 2.92 1.34
CA ASP A 86 -1.05 4.16 0.66
C ASP A 86 0.13 5.12 0.54
N ILE A 87 0.39 5.56 -0.68
CA ILE A 87 1.47 6.49 -1.02
C ILE A 87 0.84 7.79 -1.51
N GLY A 88 0.92 8.85 -0.70
CA GLY A 88 0.37 10.16 -1.02
C GLY A 88 1.14 10.82 -2.16
N ALA A 89 0.41 11.31 -3.18
CA ALA A 89 1.00 12.06 -4.29
C ALA A 89 -0.06 12.94 -4.96
N PRO A 90 0.35 14.01 -5.68
CA PRO A 90 -0.58 14.81 -6.48
C PRO A 90 -1.35 13.97 -7.50
N GLY A 91 -2.63 14.32 -7.75
CA GLY A 91 -3.40 13.71 -8.83
C GLY A 91 -2.70 13.87 -10.17
N GLY A 92 -2.73 12.82 -11.00
CA GLY A 92 -2.03 12.78 -12.28
C GLY A 92 -0.54 12.39 -12.21
N THR A 93 0.00 12.11 -11.03
CA THR A 93 1.37 11.55 -10.90
C THR A 93 1.42 10.18 -11.58
N PRO A 94 2.42 9.90 -12.46
CA PRO A 94 2.55 8.61 -13.12
C PRO A 94 2.78 7.46 -12.13
N ILE A 95 2.05 6.37 -12.32
CA ILE A 95 2.21 5.10 -11.60
C ILE A 95 2.96 4.13 -12.52
N LEU A 96 4.02 3.53 -12.00
CA LEU A 96 4.88 2.61 -12.74
C LEU A 96 4.61 1.16 -12.36
N ALA A 97 4.70 0.25 -13.32
CA ALA A 97 4.72 -1.18 -13.04
C ALA A 97 5.93 -1.53 -12.16
N ALA A 98 5.69 -2.15 -11.02
CA ALA A 98 6.76 -2.47 -10.06
C ALA A 98 7.72 -3.56 -10.57
N ALA A 99 7.29 -4.40 -11.50
CA ALA A 99 8.11 -5.43 -12.17
C ALA A 99 7.51 -5.75 -13.54
N ASP A 100 8.25 -6.49 -14.38
CA ASP A 100 7.74 -7.09 -15.61
C ASP A 100 6.54 -7.99 -15.30
N GLY A 101 5.55 -8.05 -16.18
CA GLY A 101 4.40 -8.92 -15.98
C GLY A 101 3.27 -8.73 -16.98
N THR A 102 2.19 -9.46 -16.75
CA THR A 102 0.95 -9.40 -17.55
C THR A 102 -0.15 -8.71 -16.75
N VAL A 103 -0.80 -7.73 -17.31
CA VAL A 103 -1.99 -7.09 -16.72
C VAL A 103 -3.13 -8.07 -16.66
N THR A 104 -3.59 -8.43 -15.47
CA THR A 104 -4.72 -9.35 -15.28
C THR A 104 -6.05 -8.62 -15.11
N ILE A 105 -6.02 -7.40 -14.55
CA ILE A 105 -7.17 -6.51 -14.40
C ILE A 105 -6.78 -5.11 -14.81
N ALA A 106 -7.64 -4.46 -15.61
CA ALA A 106 -7.54 -3.06 -15.99
C ALA A 106 -8.94 -2.44 -15.91
N ASN A 107 -9.34 -2.00 -14.71
CA ASN A 107 -10.64 -1.37 -14.48
C ASN A 107 -10.53 0.15 -14.62
N GLY A 108 -10.85 0.67 -15.79
CA GLY A 108 -10.90 2.10 -16.07
C GLY A 108 -12.31 2.63 -16.37
N ILE A 109 -13.36 1.86 -16.07
CA ILE A 109 -14.75 2.21 -16.38
C ILE A 109 -15.66 2.27 -15.14
N ASP A 110 -15.40 1.46 -14.14
CA ASP A 110 -16.14 1.49 -12.88
C ASP A 110 -15.35 2.29 -11.83
N SER A 111 -15.76 3.54 -11.60
CA SER A 111 -15.10 4.44 -10.65
C SER A 111 -15.26 4.03 -9.19
N TRP A 112 -16.16 3.09 -8.88
CA TRP A 112 -16.24 2.48 -7.55
C TRP A 112 -15.30 1.26 -7.44
N GLY A 113 -15.26 0.39 -8.46
CA GLY A 113 -14.34 -0.74 -8.54
C GLY A 113 -14.30 -1.64 -7.30
N GLY A 114 -15.44 -1.79 -6.59
CA GLY A 114 -15.48 -2.49 -5.31
C GLY A 114 -14.73 -1.79 -4.17
N GLY A 115 -14.59 -0.46 -4.26
CA GLY A 115 -13.82 0.37 -3.32
C GLY A 115 -12.46 0.79 -3.88
N TYR A 116 -11.84 0.04 -4.77
CA TYR A 116 -10.55 0.38 -5.39
C TYR A 116 -10.62 1.54 -6.40
N GLY A 117 -11.82 1.88 -6.88
CA GLY A 117 -11.98 2.84 -7.97
C GLY A 117 -11.44 2.31 -9.30
N TYR A 118 -10.75 3.15 -10.06
CA TYR A 118 -9.98 2.68 -11.20
C TYR A 118 -8.73 1.99 -10.69
N TYR A 119 -8.49 0.75 -11.11
CA TYR A 119 -7.37 -0.02 -10.62
C TYR A 119 -6.80 -0.99 -11.64
N ILE A 120 -5.56 -1.35 -11.43
CA ILE A 120 -4.78 -2.26 -12.28
C ILE A 120 -4.26 -3.38 -11.40
N LYS A 121 -4.29 -4.62 -11.89
CA LYS A 121 -3.59 -5.74 -11.27
C LYS A 121 -2.65 -6.36 -12.29
N VAL A 122 -1.39 -6.59 -11.88
CA VAL A 122 -0.34 -7.17 -12.72
C VAL A 122 0.15 -8.45 -12.08
N ARG A 123 0.17 -9.54 -12.85
CA ARG A 123 0.80 -10.80 -12.45
C ARG A 123 2.22 -10.84 -13.00
N HIS A 124 3.18 -10.95 -12.10
CA HIS A 124 4.61 -10.98 -12.44
C HIS A 124 5.12 -12.40 -12.69
N ASN A 125 4.63 -13.35 -11.89
CA ASN A 125 4.93 -14.79 -11.99
C ASN A 125 3.91 -15.60 -11.18
N ASP A 126 4.18 -16.88 -10.94
CA ASP A 126 3.29 -17.78 -10.19
C ASP A 126 3.21 -17.43 -8.69
N THR A 127 4.16 -16.64 -8.18
CA THR A 127 4.26 -16.27 -6.77
C THR A 127 3.72 -14.86 -6.50
N TYR A 128 3.99 -13.90 -7.41
CA TYR A 128 3.79 -12.47 -7.13
C TYR A 128 2.83 -11.78 -8.09
N GLU A 129 1.93 -10.99 -7.51
CA GLU A 129 1.11 -10.02 -8.20
C GLU A 129 1.17 -8.67 -7.47
N THR A 130 0.93 -7.57 -8.19
CA THR A 130 0.76 -6.24 -7.60
C THR A 130 -0.56 -5.62 -8.03
N LEU A 131 -1.12 -4.74 -7.16
CA LEU A 131 -2.34 -4.01 -7.44
C LEU A 131 -2.12 -2.52 -7.19
N TYR A 132 -2.68 -1.70 -8.06
CA TYR A 132 -2.54 -0.25 -8.09
C TYR A 132 -3.94 0.37 -8.17
N ALA A 133 -4.41 1.00 -7.10
CA ALA A 133 -5.78 1.49 -7.01
C ALA A 133 -5.88 3.02 -6.82
N HIS A 134 -7.13 3.50 -6.83
CA HIS A 134 -7.53 4.90 -6.77
C HIS A 134 -6.99 5.74 -7.93
N CYS A 135 -6.72 5.12 -9.09
CA CYS A 135 -6.24 5.83 -10.26
C CYS A 135 -7.24 6.89 -10.75
N SER A 136 -6.73 7.98 -11.32
CA SER A 136 -7.55 8.92 -12.09
C SER A 136 -7.80 8.43 -13.51
N SER A 137 -6.83 7.71 -14.06
CA SER A 137 -6.92 7.02 -15.36
C SER A 137 -5.91 5.88 -15.42
N ILE A 138 -6.19 4.92 -16.30
CA ILE A 138 -5.30 3.81 -16.62
C ILE A 138 -4.94 3.86 -18.10
N CYS A 139 -3.73 3.40 -18.46
CA CYS A 139 -3.24 3.41 -19.85
C CYS A 139 -2.83 2.03 -20.36
N VAL A 140 -3.30 0.99 -19.70
CA VAL A 140 -3.08 -0.41 -20.06
C VAL A 140 -4.42 -1.15 -20.17
N VAL A 141 -4.40 -2.32 -20.80
CA VAL A 141 -5.57 -3.20 -20.94
C VAL A 141 -5.25 -4.60 -20.40
N ALA A 142 -6.29 -5.33 -19.99
CA ALA A 142 -6.12 -6.72 -19.54
C ALA A 142 -5.52 -7.59 -20.67
N GLY A 143 -4.54 -8.41 -20.32
CA GLY A 143 -3.74 -9.22 -21.25
C GLY A 143 -2.48 -8.53 -21.78
N GLN A 144 -2.29 -7.24 -21.53
CA GLN A 144 -1.09 -6.51 -21.95
C GLN A 144 0.13 -6.96 -21.13
N GLU A 145 1.26 -7.18 -21.81
CA GLU A 145 2.57 -7.30 -21.18
C GLU A 145 3.12 -5.91 -20.84
N VAL A 146 3.63 -5.76 -19.64
CA VAL A 146 4.26 -4.50 -19.18
C VAL A 146 5.67 -4.77 -18.67
N LYS A 147 6.53 -3.78 -18.79
CA LYS A 147 7.89 -3.80 -18.27
C LYS A 147 8.00 -3.06 -16.95
N GLN A 148 8.92 -3.48 -16.11
CA GLN A 148 9.29 -2.74 -14.90
C GLN A 148 9.58 -1.28 -15.26
N GLY A 149 8.95 -0.33 -14.56
CA GLY A 149 9.09 1.10 -14.82
C GLY A 149 8.22 1.65 -15.95
N GLU A 150 7.43 0.82 -16.63
CA GLU A 150 6.45 1.29 -17.61
C GLU A 150 5.30 2.02 -16.90
N VAL A 151 4.85 3.17 -17.45
CA VAL A 151 3.70 3.90 -16.93
C VAL A 151 2.43 3.13 -17.24
N ILE A 152 1.69 2.74 -16.20
CA ILE A 152 0.46 1.94 -16.32
C ILE A 152 -0.80 2.72 -15.99
N GLY A 153 -0.69 3.84 -15.27
CA GLY A 153 -1.81 4.68 -14.86
C GLY A 153 -1.34 5.95 -14.17
N TYR A 154 -2.28 6.68 -13.61
CA TYR A 154 -2.01 7.95 -12.93
C TYR A 154 -2.78 8.03 -11.61
N VAL A 155 -2.13 8.62 -10.59
CA VAL A 155 -2.71 8.82 -9.26
C VAL A 155 -4.00 9.62 -9.33
N GLY A 156 -4.98 9.22 -8.54
CA GLY A 156 -6.25 9.91 -8.37
C GLY A 156 -6.85 9.69 -6.99
N THR A 157 -8.18 9.73 -6.94
CA THR A 157 -8.97 9.55 -5.71
C THR A 157 -10.32 8.89 -6.03
N THR A 158 -10.37 8.00 -7.02
CA THR A 158 -11.57 7.23 -7.35
C THR A 158 -11.81 6.10 -6.33
N GLY A 159 -13.04 5.61 -6.24
CA GLY A 159 -13.42 4.59 -5.25
C GLY A 159 -13.55 5.13 -3.84
N ASN A 160 -13.22 4.29 -2.85
CA ASN A 160 -13.27 4.66 -1.43
C ASN A 160 -11.97 5.36 -1.01
N SER A 161 -11.88 6.65 -1.27
CA SER A 161 -10.67 7.46 -1.05
C SER A 161 -11.02 8.85 -0.52
N THR A 162 -10.20 9.38 0.38
CA THR A 162 -10.35 10.73 0.98
C THR A 162 -9.47 11.78 0.32
N GLY A 163 -8.56 11.40 -0.57
CA GLY A 163 -7.63 12.31 -1.24
C GLY A 163 -6.71 11.59 -2.19
N ASN A 164 -5.93 12.35 -2.97
CA ASN A 164 -5.05 11.77 -3.98
C ASN A 164 -3.94 10.92 -3.36
N HIS A 165 -3.91 9.65 -3.69
CA HIS A 165 -2.87 8.69 -3.30
C HIS A 165 -2.88 7.48 -4.22
N LEU A 166 -1.82 6.71 -4.21
CA LEU A 166 -1.76 5.35 -4.75
C LEU A 166 -1.98 4.37 -3.61
N HIS A 167 -3.02 3.55 -3.69
CA HIS A 167 -3.13 2.33 -2.87
C HIS A 167 -2.38 1.21 -3.58
N PHE A 168 -1.31 0.72 -2.96
CA PHE A 168 -0.41 -0.27 -3.54
C PHE A 168 -0.44 -1.56 -2.73
N GLU A 169 -0.77 -2.68 -3.40
CA GLU A 169 -0.75 -4.01 -2.79
C GLU A 169 0.31 -4.91 -3.44
N VAL A 170 0.98 -5.71 -2.63
CA VAL A 170 1.77 -6.86 -3.08
C VAL A 170 1.09 -8.13 -2.61
N TRP A 171 0.91 -9.06 -3.54
CA TRP A 171 0.34 -10.37 -3.29
C TRP A 171 1.43 -11.41 -3.48
N GLN A 172 1.57 -12.30 -2.49
CA GLN A 172 2.50 -13.43 -2.55
C GLN A 172 1.71 -14.72 -2.33
N ASN A 173 1.79 -15.65 -3.27
CA ASN A 173 1.03 -16.91 -3.24
C ASN A 173 -0.48 -16.71 -3.02
N GLY A 174 -1.06 -15.69 -3.64
CA GLY A 174 -2.49 -15.37 -3.54
C GLY A 174 -2.92 -14.69 -2.23
N GLN A 175 -1.98 -14.30 -1.36
CA GLN A 175 -2.23 -13.57 -0.12
C GLN A 175 -1.60 -12.19 -0.16
N ARG A 176 -2.30 -11.18 0.36
CA ARG A 176 -1.75 -9.84 0.55
C ARG A 176 -0.65 -9.88 1.59
N THR A 177 0.41 -9.13 1.34
CA THR A 177 1.54 -8.99 2.25
C THR A 177 1.95 -7.53 2.34
N ASP A 178 2.69 -7.18 3.39
CA ASP A 178 3.21 -5.81 3.55
C ASP A 178 4.14 -5.49 2.38
N ALA A 179 3.71 -4.55 1.54
CA ALA A 179 4.46 -4.12 0.36
C ALA A 179 5.86 -3.59 0.75
N LEU A 180 5.99 -2.93 1.89
CA LEU A 180 7.26 -2.34 2.34
C LEU A 180 8.33 -3.39 2.66
N SER A 181 7.94 -4.66 2.89
CA SER A 181 8.91 -5.75 3.07
C SER A 181 9.78 -6.02 1.84
N PHE A 182 9.40 -5.52 0.66
CA PHE A 182 10.15 -5.64 -0.61
C PHE A 182 11.01 -4.41 -0.93
N PHE A 183 11.04 -3.43 -0.03
CA PHE A 183 11.77 -2.18 -0.20
C PHE A 183 12.66 -1.92 1.01
N ARG A 184 13.66 -1.10 0.82
CA ARG A 184 14.52 -0.59 1.90
C ARG A 184 14.65 0.92 1.80
N ALA A 185 15.00 1.55 2.91
CA ALA A 185 15.39 2.94 2.92
C ALA A 185 16.60 3.15 2.01
N LYS A 186 16.53 4.15 1.14
CA LYS A 186 17.69 4.56 0.33
C LYS A 186 18.61 5.38 1.21
N GLU A 187 19.86 4.93 1.35
CA GLU A 187 20.93 5.64 2.04
C GLU A 187 21.32 6.94 1.34
#